data_314fc697481ba7340cff7e7db0c44dac
#
_entry.id   314fc697481ba7340cff7e7db0c44dac
#
_cell.length_a   1.000
_cell.length_b   1.000
_cell.length_c   1.000
_cell.angle_alpha   90.00
_cell.angle_beta   90.00
_cell.angle_gamma   90.00
#
_symmetry.space_group_name_H-M   'P 1'
#
loop_
_entity.id
_entity.type
_entity.pdbx_description
1 polymer ?
#
loop_
_entity_poly.entity_id
_entity_poly.type
_entity_poly.pdbx_seq_one_letter_code
_entity_poly.pdbx_strand_id
1 'polypeptide(L)'
;MKKIITVLLIICCLAATVTLSACDKGTEKISNYDIYASYDEETGVLTGTAKLDYYNNTDNELSALKFNLYGNAFREGAKIKPVSDTYKNRAYYSGDSFGKMEVSNVENCSGWDICGEDENILAVNLLTPIYPEDTVTVTISYTLTLAKVNHRTGITLHTVNFGNFYPALCYYSKEGFVECPYYYCGDPFVSECANYSVTLDFPQEYIAATSGKMSSETSADG
;
A
#
# COMPACT_ATOMS: atom_id res chain seq x y z
N MET A 1 -3.29 -49.35 -45.00
CA MET A 1 -3.22 -47.88 -45.04
C MET A 1 -4.34 -47.19 -44.26
N LYS A 2 -5.65 -47.44 -44.49
CA LYS A 2 -6.74 -46.76 -43.76
C LYS A 2 -6.67 -46.91 -42.25
N LYS A 3 -6.34 -48.10 -41.70
CA LYS A 3 -6.23 -48.32 -40.22
C LYS A 3 -5.08 -47.56 -39.58
N ILE A 4 -3.95 -47.37 -40.28
CA ILE A 4 -2.79 -46.62 -39.76
C ILE A 4 -3.11 -45.14 -39.72
N ILE A 5 -3.82 -44.59 -40.71
CA ILE A 5 -4.25 -43.19 -40.73
C ILE A 5 -5.24 -42.90 -39.59
N THR A 6 -6.17 -43.83 -39.32
CA THR A 6 -7.13 -43.67 -38.22
C THR A 6 -6.44 -43.66 -36.85
N VAL A 7 -5.45 -44.52 -36.63
CA VAL A 7 -4.67 -44.54 -35.37
C VAL A 7 -3.84 -43.26 -35.20
N LEU A 8 -3.22 -42.75 -36.29
CA LEU A 8 -2.48 -41.47 -36.23
C LEU A 8 -3.39 -40.28 -35.93
N LEU A 9 -4.61 -40.24 -36.48
CA LEU A 9 -5.58 -39.19 -36.19
C LEU A 9 -6.04 -39.21 -34.71
N ILE A 10 -6.26 -40.38 -34.13
CA ILE A 10 -6.64 -40.55 -32.73
C ILE A 10 -5.50 -40.09 -31.80
N ILE A 11 -4.25 -40.42 -32.13
CA ILE A 11 -3.08 -39.97 -31.36
C ILE A 11 -2.91 -38.45 -31.45
N CYS A 12 -3.10 -37.83 -32.61
CA CYS A 12 -3.08 -36.37 -32.76
C CYS A 12 -4.20 -35.67 -31.98
N CYS A 13 -5.41 -36.22 -31.96
CA CYS A 13 -6.52 -35.66 -31.17
C CYS A 13 -6.27 -35.79 -29.65
N LEU A 14 -5.71 -36.91 -29.18
CA LEU A 14 -5.31 -37.11 -27.78
C LEU A 14 -4.17 -36.16 -27.40
N ALA A 15 -3.19 -35.92 -28.24
CA ALA A 15 -2.11 -34.98 -28.01
C ALA A 15 -2.64 -33.52 -27.95
N ALA A 16 -3.62 -33.14 -28.80
CA ALA A 16 -4.24 -31.84 -28.82
C ALA A 16 -5.08 -31.57 -27.54
N THR A 17 -5.72 -32.58 -26.96
CA THR A 17 -6.47 -32.42 -25.72
C THR A 17 -5.56 -32.23 -24.48
N VAL A 18 -4.38 -32.85 -24.46
CA VAL A 18 -3.40 -32.67 -23.38
C VAL A 18 -2.77 -31.27 -23.43
N THR A 19 -2.59 -30.69 -24.60
CA THR A 19 -2.04 -29.32 -24.72
C THR A 19 -3.05 -28.21 -24.39
N LEU A 20 -4.37 -28.48 -24.45
CA LEU A 20 -5.42 -27.53 -24.09
C LEU A 20 -5.65 -27.45 -22.55
N SER A 21 -5.23 -28.44 -21.77
CA SER A 21 -5.28 -28.43 -20.32
C SER A 21 -4.11 -27.66 -19.65
N ALA A 22 -3.13 -27.18 -20.39
CA ALA A 22 -1.92 -26.55 -19.88
C ALA A 22 -1.98 -25.00 -19.86
N CYS A 23 -3.14 -24.41 -20.10
CA CYS A 23 -3.36 -22.96 -20.02
C CYS A 23 -4.46 -22.59 -19.02
N ASP A 24 -4.54 -23.28 -17.88
CA ASP A 24 -5.10 -22.65 -16.71
C ASP A 24 -3.99 -21.73 -16.16
N LYS A 25 -3.98 -20.49 -16.64
CA LYS A 25 -3.28 -19.42 -15.92
C LYS A 25 -4.01 -19.28 -14.61
N GLY A 26 -3.56 -20.04 -13.61
CA GLY A 26 -4.00 -19.83 -12.23
C GLY A 26 -3.95 -18.34 -11.99
N THR A 27 -5.02 -17.77 -11.46
CA THR A 27 -5.05 -16.35 -11.05
C THR A 27 -3.82 -16.13 -10.19
N GLU A 28 -2.89 -15.29 -10.68
CA GLU A 28 -1.66 -14.97 -10.00
C GLU A 28 -2.05 -14.51 -8.57
N LYS A 29 -1.56 -15.24 -7.56
CA LYS A 29 -1.83 -14.87 -6.18
C LYS A 29 -1.05 -13.61 -5.87
N ILE A 30 -1.74 -12.58 -5.45
CA ILE A 30 -1.16 -11.30 -5.04
C ILE A 30 -1.71 -10.91 -3.67
N SER A 31 -0.99 -10.06 -2.97
CA SER A 31 -1.38 -9.53 -1.67
C SER A 31 -2.68 -8.70 -1.77
N ASN A 32 -3.43 -8.63 -0.67
CA ASN A 32 -4.68 -7.87 -0.61
C ASN A 32 -4.65 -6.91 0.58
N TYR A 33 -4.97 -5.65 0.31
CA TYR A 33 -5.23 -4.64 1.33
C TYR A 33 -6.73 -4.44 1.52
N ASP A 34 -7.16 -4.41 2.77
CA ASP A 34 -8.46 -3.90 3.20
C ASP A 34 -8.21 -2.73 4.15
N ILE A 35 -8.55 -1.52 3.70
CA ILE A 35 -8.23 -0.27 4.40
C ILE A 35 -9.53 0.43 4.77
N TYR A 36 -9.69 0.74 6.05
CA TYR A 36 -10.68 1.69 6.52
C TYR A 36 -9.97 2.95 7.01
N ALA A 37 -10.49 4.13 6.64
CA ALA A 37 -9.97 5.39 7.15
C ALA A 37 -11.08 6.43 7.30
N SER A 38 -11.06 7.17 8.41
CA SER A 38 -11.97 8.25 8.72
C SER A 38 -11.20 9.55 8.85
N TYR A 39 -11.66 10.60 8.19
CA TYR A 39 -11.04 11.92 8.17
C TYR A 39 -11.84 12.91 9.01
N ASP A 40 -11.15 13.53 9.97
CA ASP A 40 -11.66 14.63 10.77
C ASP A 40 -11.13 15.97 10.22
N GLU A 41 -12.03 16.78 9.68
CA GLU A 41 -11.71 18.08 9.09
C GLU A 41 -11.27 19.11 10.13
N GLU A 42 -11.81 19.07 11.34
CA GLU A 42 -11.50 20.06 12.38
C GLU A 42 -10.04 19.93 12.82
N THR A 43 -9.55 18.72 12.93
CA THR A 43 -8.18 18.42 13.37
C THR A 43 -7.21 18.21 12.19
N GLY A 44 -7.70 17.93 11.00
CA GLY A 44 -6.88 17.57 9.84
C GLY A 44 -6.23 16.19 9.99
N VAL A 45 -6.83 15.30 10.79
CA VAL A 45 -6.32 13.97 11.10
C VAL A 45 -7.15 12.90 10.39
N LEU A 46 -6.46 11.96 9.77
CA LEU A 46 -7.06 10.73 9.28
C LEU A 46 -6.67 9.59 10.22
N THR A 47 -7.67 8.88 10.75
CA THR A 47 -7.49 7.67 11.55
C THR A 47 -7.84 6.47 10.71
N GLY A 48 -6.97 5.47 10.67
CA GLY A 48 -7.17 4.33 9.80
C GLY A 48 -6.70 3.00 10.37
N THR A 49 -7.20 1.95 9.71
CA THR A 49 -6.77 0.57 9.90
C THR A 49 -6.43 0.00 8.53
N ALA A 50 -5.25 -0.55 8.36
CA ALA A 50 -4.82 -1.24 7.15
C ALA A 50 -4.60 -2.72 7.47
N LYS A 51 -5.47 -3.59 6.99
CA LYS A 51 -5.31 -5.03 7.02
C LYS A 51 -4.63 -5.47 5.73
N LEU A 52 -3.51 -6.14 5.84
CA LEU A 52 -2.79 -6.74 4.72
C LEU A 52 -2.82 -8.26 4.85
N ASP A 53 -3.41 -8.91 3.86
CA ASP A 53 -3.22 -10.33 3.61
C ASP A 53 -2.04 -10.45 2.63
N TYR A 54 -0.84 -10.61 3.17
CA TYR A 54 0.40 -10.68 2.40
C TYR A 54 0.61 -12.08 1.86
N TYR A 55 0.86 -12.18 0.56
CA TYR A 55 1.30 -13.41 -0.10
C TYR A 55 2.80 -13.32 -0.36
N ASN A 56 3.58 -14.27 0.18
CA ASN A 56 5.02 -14.30 -0.03
C ASN A 56 5.34 -14.83 -1.45
N ASN A 57 5.45 -13.91 -2.40
CA ASN A 57 5.84 -14.19 -3.78
C ASN A 57 7.35 -14.22 -3.99
N THR A 58 8.15 -14.16 -2.89
CA THR A 58 9.61 -14.21 -2.94
C THR A 58 10.11 -15.65 -2.85
N ASP A 59 11.37 -15.88 -3.19
CA ASP A 59 12.05 -17.19 -3.03
C ASP A 59 12.60 -17.38 -1.59
N ASN A 60 12.32 -16.46 -0.67
CA ASN A 60 12.93 -16.44 0.66
C ASN A 60 11.91 -16.68 1.77
N GLU A 61 12.38 -17.29 2.87
CA GLU A 61 11.70 -17.28 4.15
C GLU A 61 11.73 -15.87 4.74
N LEU A 62 10.58 -15.36 5.19
CA LEU A 62 10.47 -14.04 5.78
C LEU A 62 10.03 -14.14 7.24
N SER A 63 10.83 -13.57 8.14
CA SER A 63 10.53 -13.46 9.58
C SER A 63 9.95 -12.09 9.97
N ALA A 64 10.00 -11.11 9.06
CA ALA A 64 9.47 -9.78 9.27
C ALA A 64 8.94 -9.18 7.97
N LEU A 65 8.02 -8.23 8.08
CA LEU A 65 7.58 -7.35 6.99
C LEU A 65 8.00 -5.92 7.30
N LYS A 66 8.25 -5.11 6.25
CA LYS A 66 8.56 -3.69 6.40
C LYS A 66 7.58 -2.84 5.62
N PHE A 67 7.20 -1.70 6.19
CA PHE A 67 6.23 -0.78 5.61
C PHE A 67 6.80 0.63 5.57
N ASN A 68 6.60 1.32 4.45
CA ASN A 68 6.89 2.73 4.32
C ASN A 68 5.79 3.55 5.03
N LEU A 69 6.19 4.48 5.87
CA LEU A 69 5.33 5.48 6.51
C LEU A 69 5.56 6.83 5.81
N TYR A 70 5.04 6.96 4.59
CA TYR A 70 5.31 8.13 3.73
C TYR A 70 4.86 9.46 4.33
N GLY A 71 3.85 9.46 5.21
CA GLY A 71 3.41 10.63 5.97
C GLY A 71 4.51 11.26 6.82
N ASN A 72 5.52 10.48 7.22
CA ASN A 72 6.62 10.96 8.05
C ASN A 72 7.64 11.85 7.33
N ALA A 73 7.58 11.95 6.00
CA ALA A 73 8.32 12.95 5.26
C ALA A 73 7.90 14.39 5.61
N PHE A 74 6.67 14.59 6.11
CA PHE A 74 6.12 15.90 6.50
C PHE A 74 6.37 16.23 7.96
N ARG A 75 7.11 15.42 8.72
CA ARG A 75 7.43 15.65 10.13
C ARG A 75 8.26 16.93 10.31
N GLU A 76 8.05 17.57 11.44
CA GLU A 76 8.99 18.60 11.89
C GLU A 76 10.38 17.97 12.11
N GLY A 77 11.39 18.59 11.53
CA GLY A 77 12.77 18.09 11.60
C GLY A 77 13.10 16.91 10.68
N ALA A 78 12.23 16.51 9.76
CA ALA A 78 12.56 15.51 8.73
C ALA A 78 13.78 15.95 7.94
N LYS A 79 14.75 15.02 7.76
CA LYS A 79 16.01 15.30 7.05
C LYS A 79 15.79 15.35 5.54
N ILE A 80 14.96 14.44 5.03
CA ILE A 80 14.57 14.40 3.63
C ILE A 80 13.17 15.02 3.53
N LYS A 81 13.14 16.24 2.97
CA LYS A 81 11.90 17.03 2.87
C LYS A 81 11.11 16.63 1.62
N PRO A 82 9.77 16.60 1.69
CA PRO A 82 8.92 16.24 0.55
C PRO A 82 8.84 17.34 -0.51
N VAL A 83 9.28 18.56 -0.19
CA VAL A 83 9.28 19.73 -1.07
C VAL A 83 10.67 20.35 -1.07
N SER A 84 11.21 20.66 -2.27
CA SER A 84 12.48 21.36 -2.39
C SER A 84 12.41 22.80 -1.88
N ASP A 85 13.52 23.34 -1.42
CA ASP A 85 13.58 24.74 -0.93
C ASP A 85 13.12 25.77 -1.98
N THR A 86 13.33 25.49 -3.27
CA THR A 86 12.88 26.35 -4.38
C THR A 86 11.35 26.46 -4.46
N TYR A 87 10.63 25.40 -4.12
CA TYR A 87 9.17 25.36 -4.19
C TYR A 87 8.47 25.51 -2.83
N LYS A 88 9.24 25.63 -1.73
CA LYS A 88 8.72 25.67 -0.36
C LYS A 88 7.61 26.73 -0.20
N ASN A 89 7.88 27.98 -0.56
CA ASN A 89 6.92 29.08 -0.38
C ASN A 89 5.64 28.95 -1.21
N ARG A 90 5.70 28.23 -2.34
CA ARG A 90 4.53 27.95 -3.18
C ARG A 90 3.73 26.78 -2.64
N ALA A 91 4.39 25.77 -2.10
CA ALA A 91 3.74 24.58 -1.58
C ALA A 91 3.09 24.84 -0.21
N TYR A 92 3.82 25.47 0.71
CA TYR A 92 3.35 25.83 2.05
C TYR A 92 2.70 27.23 2.05
N TYR A 93 1.50 27.31 1.48
CA TYR A 93 0.78 28.56 1.19
C TYR A 93 0.36 29.37 2.42
N SER A 94 0.33 28.75 3.61
CA SER A 94 -0.03 29.38 4.89
C SER A 94 1.15 29.43 5.89
N GLY A 95 2.38 29.26 5.43
CA GLY A 95 3.56 29.14 6.27
C GLY A 95 3.92 27.68 6.59
N ASP A 96 4.94 27.50 7.43
CA ASP A 96 5.41 26.16 7.81
C ASP A 96 4.29 25.37 8.48
N SER A 97 4.08 24.16 8.00
CA SER A 97 3.08 23.22 8.51
C SER A 97 3.66 21.81 8.44
N PHE A 98 3.36 21.02 9.45
CA PHE A 98 3.90 19.68 9.62
C PHE A 98 2.78 18.65 9.71
N GLY A 99 3.11 17.43 9.33
CA GLY A 99 2.25 16.26 9.43
C GLY A 99 3.09 15.06 9.82
N LYS A 100 2.45 13.97 10.24
CA LYS A 100 3.12 12.73 10.59
C LYS A 100 2.16 11.56 10.53
N MET A 101 2.70 10.37 10.33
CA MET A 101 1.99 9.11 10.49
C MET A 101 2.48 8.43 11.78
N GLU A 102 1.55 8.07 12.64
CA GLU A 102 1.83 7.37 13.89
C GLU A 102 1.13 6.02 13.88
N VAL A 103 1.87 4.97 14.17
CA VAL A 103 1.32 3.61 14.35
C VAL A 103 0.97 3.43 15.82
N SER A 104 -0.28 3.08 16.10
CA SER A 104 -0.78 2.89 17.46
C SER A 104 -0.83 1.42 17.87
N ASN A 105 -1.03 0.52 16.92
CA ASN A 105 -1.09 -0.93 17.17
C ASN A 105 -0.77 -1.72 15.90
N VAL A 106 -0.20 -2.92 16.10
CA VAL A 106 -0.04 -3.93 15.05
C VAL A 106 -0.48 -5.27 15.61
N GLU A 107 -1.45 -5.90 14.94
CA GLU A 107 -1.98 -7.20 15.32
C GLU A 107 -1.33 -8.32 14.51
N ASN A 108 -1.36 -9.55 15.05
CA ASN A 108 -0.79 -10.78 14.48
C ASN A 108 0.73 -10.70 14.25
N CYS A 109 1.43 -10.04 15.16
CA CYS A 109 2.89 -9.97 15.16
C CYS A 109 3.47 -10.30 16.54
N SER A 110 4.76 -10.62 16.60
CA SER A 110 5.49 -10.83 17.86
C SER A 110 6.05 -9.51 18.44
N GLY A 111 6.05 -8.45 17.66
CA GLY A 111 6.50 -7.11 18.01
C GLY A 111 6.71 -6.24 16.77
N TRP A 112 6.82 -4.95 16.97
CA TRP A 112 7.08 -4.00 15.90
C TRP A 112 7.88 -2.80 16.40
N ASP A 113 8.62 -2.15 15.50
CA ASP A 113 9.44 -0.98 15.78
C ASP A 113 9.33 0.04 14.63
N ILE A 114 9.45 1.32 14.99
CA ILE A 114 9.62 2.39 14.01
C ILE A 114 11.11 2.65 13.83
N CYS A 115 11.58 2.63 12.60
CA CYS A 115 12.98 2.82 12.25
C CYS A 115 13.13 3.67 10.98
N GLY A 116 14.33 3.70 10.41
CA GLY A 116 14.69 4.61 9.33
C GLY A 116 15.12 5.98 9.85
N GLU A 117 15.83 6.74 9.00
CA GLU A 117 16.42 8.02 9.39
C GLU A 117 15.38 9.08 9.76
N ASP A 118 14.23 9.04 9.10
CA ASP A 118 13.09 9.95 9.30
C ASP A 118 11.89 9.25 9.98
N GLU A 119 12.11 8.16 10.74
CA GLU A 119 11.05 7.34 11.34
C GLU A 119 10.02 6.88 10.27
N ASN A 120 10.53 6.64 9.09
CA ASN A 120 9.74 6.41 7.89
C ASN A 120 9.49 4.94 7.57
N ILE A 121 9.99 4.04 8.42
CA ILE A 121 9.84 2.60 8.26
C ILE A 121 9.20 1.99 9.51
N LEU A 122 8.14 1.21 9.31
CA LEU A 122 7.59 0.30 10.31
C LEU A 122 8.13 -1.11 10.02
N ALA A 123 8.87 -1.68 10.97
CA ALA A 123 9.31 -3.07 10.93
C ALA A 123 8.38 -3.93 11.81
N VAL A 124 7.79 -4.97 11.24
CA VAL A 124 6.84 -5.87 11.91
C VAL A 124 7.43 -7.27 11.95
N ASN A 125 7.74 -7.78 13.13
CA ASN A 125 8.22 -9.13 13.34
C ASN A 125 7.04 -10.11 13.36
N LEU A 126 7.06 -11.12 12.50
CA LEU A 126 6.00 -12.10 12.40
C LEU A 126 5.97 -13.04 13.62
N LEU A 127 4.80 -13.59 13.94
CA LEU A 127 4.67 -14.61 14.99
C LEU A 127 5.45 -15.88 14.64
N THR A 128 5.41 -16.27 13.37
CA THR A 128 6.16 -17.36 12.79
C THR A 128 6.67 -16.95 11.43
N PRO A 129 7.88 -17.33 11.03
CA PRO A 129 8.35 -17.10 9.68
C PRO A 129 7.42 -17.71 8.63
N ILE A 130 7.30 -17.07 7.48
CA ILE A 130 6.51 -17.55 6.35
C ILE A 130 7.45 -17.95 5.21
N TYR A 131 7.16 -19.08 4.57
CA TYR A 131 7.91 -19.60 3.44
C TYR A 131 7.37 -19.04 2.11
N PRO A 132 8.09 -19.22 0.99
CA PRO A 132 7.55 -18.94 -0.33
C PRO A 132 6.16 -19.55 -0.52
N GLU A 133 5.25 -18.78 -1.16
CA GLU A 133 3.85 -19.13 -1.41
C GLU A 133 2.92 -19.16 -0.16
N ASP A 134 3.45 -18.92 1.04
CA ASP A 134 2.63 -18.78 2.24
C ASP A 134 1.94 -17.39 2.26
N THR A 135 0.90 -17.32 3.11
CA THR A 135 0.17 -16.05 3.35
C THR A 135 0.16 -15.74 4.84
N VAL A 136 0.32 -14.46 5.18
CA VAL A 136 0.16 -13.96 6.54
C VAL A 136 -0.72 -12.71 6.55
N THR A 137 -1.54 -12.58 7.60
CA THR A 137 -2.36 -11.39 7.81
C THR A 137 -1.74 -10.52 8.90
N VAL A 138 -1.56 -9.23 8.61
CA VAL A 138 -1.14 -8.20 9.58
C VAL A 138 -2.15 -7.06 9.53
N THR A 139 -2.56 -6.56 10.71
CA THR A 139 -3.46 -5.40 10.81
C THR A 139 -2.75 -4.27 11.53
N ILE A 140 -2.68 -3.09 10.90
CA ILE A 140 -1.97 -1.92 11.40
C ILE A 140 -2.99 -0.80 11.65
N SER A 141 -3.07 -0.34 12.92
CA SER A 141 -3.84 0.84 13.29
C SER A 141 -2.94 2.06 13.33
N TYR A 142 -3.36 3.13 12.68
CA TYR A 142 -2.52 4.32 12.51
C TYR A 142 -3.35 5.61 12.49
N THR A 143 -2.66 6.73 12.69
CA THR A 143 -3.17 8.07 12.44
C THR A 143 -2.24 8.78 11.46
N LEU A 144 -2.80 9.64 10.61
CA LEU A 144 -2.06 10.53 9.71
C LEU A 144 -2.52 11.96 9.95
N THR A 145 -1.68 12.76 10.60
CA THR A 145 -1.86 14.21 10.66
C THR A 145 -1.38 14.82 9.35
N LEU A 146 -2.24 15.57 8.66
CA LEU A 146 -1.92 16.20 7.40
C LEU A 146 -1.31 17.58 7.59
N ALA A 147 -0.22 17.85 6.89
CA ALA A 147 0.31 19.20 6.77
C ALA A 147 -0.57 20.07 5.85
N LYS A 148 -0.64 21.37 6.12
CA LYS A 148 -1.22 22.37 5.20
C LYS A 148 -0.22 22.67 4.10
N VAL A 149 -0.28 21.87 3.04
CA VAL A 149 0.68 21.91 1.94
C VAL A 149 0.01 21.54 0.63
N ASN A 150 0.30 22.28 -0.42
CA ASN A 150 -0.16 21.97 -1.77
C ASN A 150 0.68 20.84 -2.36
N HIS A 151 0.32 19.61 -2.00
CA HIS A 151 1.04 18.40 -2.33
C HIS A 151 0.06 17.23 -2.53
N ARG A 152 0.55 16.09 -3.04
CA ARG A 152 -0.26 14.87 -3.20
C ARG A 152 -0.72 14.24 -1.87
N THR A 153 -0.08 14.62 -0.76
CA THR A 153 -0.48 14.29 0.61
C THR A 153 -0.49 15.59 1.38
N GLY A 154 -1.67 16.08 1.79
CA GLY A 154 -1.79 17.33 2.52
C GLY A 154 -3.11 18.05 2.29
N ILE A 155 -3.35 19.07 3.09
CA ILE A 155 -4.50 19.96 3.00
C ILE A 155 -4.12 21.14 2.12
N THR A 156 -4.88 21.38 1.06
CA THR A 156 -4.71 22.51 0.16
C THR A 156 -5.79 23.57 0.41
N LEU A 157 -5.84 24.62 -0.40
CA LEU A 157 -6.91 25.62 -0.31
C LEU A 157 -8.30 25.09 -0.71
N HIS A 158 -8.35 24.02 -1.51
CA HIS A 158 -9.60 23.53 -2.10
C HIS A 158 -9.77 22.03 -2.05
N THR A 159 -8.75 21.29 -1.66
CA THR A 159 -8.77 19.83 -1.62
C THR A 159 -8.01 19.29 -0.42
N VAL A 160 -8.38 18.11 0.01
CA VAL A 160 -7.59 17.28 0.92
C VAL A 160 -7.08 16.10 0.11
N ASN A 161 -5.77 15.92 0.05
CA ASN A 161 -5.13 14.91 -0.77
C ASN A 161 -4.54 13.80 0.11
N PHE A 162 -4.89 12.56 -0.18
CA PHE A 162 -4.50 11.37 0.57
C PHE A 162 -3.58 10.45 -0.26
N GLY A 163 -2.51 10.95 -0.84
CA GLY A 163 -1.53 10.12 -1.53
C GLY A 163 -0.73 9.26 -0.54
N ASN A 164 -0.78 7.91 -0.71
CA ASN A 164 -0.09 6.96 0.18
C ASN A 164 -0.36 7.20 1.68
N PHE A 165 -1.63 7.30 2.03
CA PHE A 165 -2.13 7.65 3.36
C PHE A 165 -2.10 6.50 4.37
N TYR A 166 -1.65 5.33 4.00
CA TYR A 166 -1.59 4.11 4.79
C TYR A 166 -0.17 3.56 4.85
N PRO A 167 0.17 2.71 5.84
CA PRO A 167 1.44 1.99 5.86
C PRO A 167 1.57 1.08 4.64
N ALA A 168 2.43 1.47 3.69
CA ALA A 168 2.59 0.77 2.42
C ALA A 168 3.72 -0.25 2.50
N LEU A 169 3.45 -1.52 2.18
CA LEU A 169 4.46 -2.58 2.17
C LEU A 169 5.65 -2.15 1.29
N CYS A 170 6.85 -2.27 1.81
CA CYS A 170 8.07 -2.03 1.05
C CYS A 170 8.22 -3.06 -0.06
N TYR A 171 8.71 -2.64 -1.22
CA TYR A 171 9.09 -3.55 -2.28
C TYR A 171 10.19 -4.51 -1.80
N TYR A 172 10.08 -5.79 -2.14
CA TYR A 172 11.09 -6.78 -1.81
C TYR A 172 11.98 -7.05 -3.03
N SER A 173 13.26 -6.68 -2.93
CA SER A 173 14.27 -6.91 -3.93
C SER A 173 15.05 -8.20 -3.65
N LYS A 174 16.03 -8.54 -4.50
CA LYS A 174 16.96 -9.64 -4.24
C LYS A 174 17.81 -9.45 -2.99
N GLU A 175 17.95 -8.22 -2.51
CA GLU A 175 18.75 -7.83 -1.34
C GLU A 175 17.89 -7.67 -0.07
N GLY A 176 16.56 -7.86 -0.17
CA GLY A 176 15.59 -7.67 0.91
C GLY A 176 14.63 -6.51 0.67
N PHE A 177 13.93 -6.08 1.72
CA PHE A 177 13.01 -4.96 1.65
C PHE A 177 13.72 -3.65 1.33
N VAL A 178 13.21 -2.93 0.34
CA VAL A 178 13.73 -1.63 -0.09
C VAL A 178 13.11 -0.54 0.76
N GLU A 179 13.89 0.04 1.64
CA GLU A 179 13.50 1.16 2.49
C GLU A 179 13.70 2.47 1.72
N CYS A 180 12.62 3.02 1.16
CA CYS A 180 12.71 4.21 0.33
C CYS A 180 12.45 5.48 1.15
N PRO A 181 13.42 6.40 1.28
CA PRO A 181 13.17 7.74 1.76
C PRO A 181 12.28 8.51 0.77
N TYR A 182 11.52 9.46 1.28
CA TYR A 182 10.68 10.32 0.46
C TYR A 182 11.51 11.45 -0.17
N TYR A 183 11.88 11.29 -1.43
CA TYR A 183 12.55 12.37 -2.16
C TYR A 183 11.54 13.29 -2.84
N TYR A 184 11.80 14.60 -2.84
CA TYR A 184 10.97 15.59 -3.55
C TYR A 184 11.16 15.55 -5.08
N CYS A 185 12.12 14.80 -5.57
CA CYS A 185 12.47 14.70 -6.99
C CYS A 185 12.11 13.32 -7.52
N GLY A 186 11.31 13.27 -8.57
CA GLY A 186 10.82 12.03 -9.17
C GLY A 186 9.56 11.49 -8.47
N ASP A 187 9.35 10.18 -8.60
CA ASP A 187 8.29 9.45 -7.89
C ASP A 187 8.91 8.64 -6.75
N PRO A 188 8.70 9.03 -5.49
CA PRO A 188 9.34 8.38 -4.35
C PRO A 188 8.67 7.06 -3.94
N PHE A 189 7.51 6.74 -4.54
CA PHE A 189 6.72 5.60 -4.10
C PHE A 189 7.12 4.34 -4.84
N VAL A 190 7.64 3.39 -4.08
CA VAL A 190 7.98 2.04 -4.56
C VAL A 190 7.27 1.03 -3.66
N SER A 191 6.37 0.24 -4.23
CA SER A 191 5.61 -0.77 -3.51
C SER A 191 5.31 -1.97 -4.40
N GLU A 192 5.00 -3.09 -3.78
CA GLU A 192 4.47 -4.26 -4.47
C GLU A 192 3.06 -3.98 -5.03
N CYS A 193 2.73 -4.68 -6.11
CA CYS A 193 1.36 -4.70 -6.61
C CYS A 193 0.47 -5.49 -5.65
N ALA A 194 -0.71 -4.95 -5.35
CA ALA A 194 -1.70 -5.61 -4.51
C ALA A 194 -3.12 -5.28 -5.01
N ASN A 195 -4.09 -6.06 -4.56
CA ASN A 195 -5.49 -5.67 -4.63
C ASN A 195 -5.82 -4.75 -3.47
N TYR A 196 -6.69 -3.77 -3.71
CA TYR A 196 -7.12 -2.81 -2.70
C TYR A 196 -8.63 -2.77 -2.59
N SER A 197 -9.12 -2.92 -1.36
CA SER A 197 -10.46 -2.54 -0.92
C SER A 197 -10.31 -1.37 0.05
N VAL A 198 -10.92 -0.22 -0.25
CA VAL A 198 -10.76 0.99 0.55
C VAL A 198 -12.12 1.55 0.90
N THR A 199 -12.36 1.72 2.20
CA THR A 199 -13.52 2.43 2.74
C THR A 199 -13.04 3.74 3.35
N LEU A 200 -13.58 4.86 2.85
CA LEU A 200 -13.28 6.19 3.35
C LEU A 200 -14.54 6.80 3.97
N ASP A 201 -14.39 7.30 5.19
CA ASP A 201 -15.40 8.07 5.90
C ASP A 201 -14.90 9.52 6.04
N PHE A 202 -15.71 10.48 5.58
CA PHE A 202 -15.38 11.90 5.54
C PHE A 202 -16.65 12.76 5.56
N PRO A 203 -16.54 14.07 5.93
CA PRO A 203 -17.70 14.96 5.97
C PRO A 203 -18.45 15.03 4.63
N GLN A 204 -19.77 15.12 4.70
CA GLN A 204 -20.70 15.00 3.54
C GLN A 204 -20.49 16.09 2.47
N GLU A 205 -19.94 17.24 2.84
CA GLU A 205 -19.64 18.34 1.92
C GLU A 205 -18.49 18.07 0.96
N TYR A 206 -17.68 17.03 1.20
CA TYR A 206 -16.61 16.63 0.30
C TYR A 206 -17.09 15.72 -0.82
N ILE A 207 -16.43 15.83 -1.96
CA ILE A 207 -16.60 14.92 -3.09
C ILE A 207 -15.34 14.08 -3.23
N ALA A 208 -15.48 12.76 -3.14
CA ALA A 208 -14.36 11.85 -3.32
C ALA A 208 -13.98 11.67 -4.78
N ALA A 209 -12.70 11.83 -5.08
CA ALA A 209 -12.09 11.42 -6.34
C ALA A 209 -11.00 10.38 -6.06
N THR A 210 -11.15 9.19 -6.61
CA THR A 210 -10.26 8.05 -6.32
C THR A 210 -9.70 7.45 -7.60
N SER A 211 -8.56 6.78 -7.50
CA SER A 211 -7.99 5.99 -8.60
C SER A 211 -8.68 4.63 -8.79
N GLY A 212 -9.43 4.17 -7.79
CA GLY A 212 -10.18 2.93 -7.82
C GLY A 212 -11.61 3.10 -8.36
N LYS A 213 -12.27 1.97 -8.62
CA LYS A 213 -13.70 1.96 -8.96
C LYS A 213 -14.51 2.10 -7.68
N MET A 214 -15.35 3.14 -7.61
CA MET A 214 -16.34 3.28 -6.54
C MET A 214 -17.38 2.16 -6.64
N SER A 215 -17.56 1.41 -5.55
CA SER A 215 -18.53 0.31 -5.47
C SER A 215 -19.83 0.74 -4.80
N SER A 216 -19.78 1.63 -3.82
CA SER A 216 -20.93 2.16 -3.10
C SER A 216 -20.60 3.50 -2.46
N GLU A 217 -21.64 4.31 -2.25
CA GLU A 217 -21.58 5.54 -1.47
C GLU A 217 -22.81 5.56 -0.56
N THR A 218 -22.64 5.87 0.70
CA THR A 218 -23.73 6.01 1.67
C THR A 218 -23.57 7.31 2.42
N SER A 219 -24.66 8.09 2.55
CA SER A 219 -24.71 9.22 3.45
C SER A 219 -25.34 8.77 4.77
N ALA A 220 -24.64 8.97 5.87
CA ALA A 220 -25.25 8.83 7.18
C ALA A 220 -25.96 10.16 7.49
N ASP A 221 -27.28 10.14 7.48
CA ASP A 221 -28.03 11.24 8.08
C ASP A 221 -27.68 11.29 9.57
N GLY A 222 -27.04 12.39 9.98
CA GLY A 222 -26.60 12.61 11.35
C GLY A 222 -27.75 12.73 12.34
#